data_59358cae0b3ddeab48f987a8c8af9d81
#
_entry.id   59358cae0b3ddeab48f987a8c8af9d81
#
_cell.length_a   1.000
_cell.length_b   1.000
_cell.length_c   1.000
_cell.angle_alpha   90.00
_cell.angle_beta   90.00
_cell.angle_gamma   90.00
#
_symmetry.space_group_name_H-M   'P 1'
#
loop_
_entity.id
_entity.type
_entity.pdbx_description
1 polymer ?
#
loop_
_entity_poly.entity_id
_entity_poly.type
_entity_poly.pdbx_seq_one_letter_code
_entity_poly.pdbx_strand_id
1 'polypeptide(L)'
;MRIKNIIRKATVAALTAVMILAPIVNVKAASSDVIDTSKTGSITIHKYDMTAAKQAGVNLDQFTSTGKQDTNAEQALKKYAIKGVEFSYLRVGDVEQQSENGKVQMIYELPSALQQIIGLAPSDAAKTEGNKTYFTSQKINDKLAHALEDNTATKDKLEDYMGKSGTAMAETNANGVTSKDKLPLGLYLIVETKVPEDVTYTTNPWFVQLPSTDSNGDDWFYDVVCYPKNETGYPTLDKRVRNNPDQENVVTGNADKLADFTSARNEYKYQSTVTVSKAERLDYQFISKLPHITSSTTYLSTYTFDDTMAKGMTYSKDAVIAIYENKDAADSTNINNVDKSGAIAVWKSSDTDPKFTATYGKSGDASTMKIEMTKAGLSELNKKYSDKYIVVYYLSLIHISEPTRHLR
;
A
#
# COMPACT_ATOMS: atom_id res chain seq x y z
N MET A 1 15.77 -5.97 41.21
CA MET A 1 15.41 -4.83 40.29
C MET A 1 14.92 -5.46 38.99
N ARG A 2 13.60 -5.48 38.75
CA ARG A 2 13.03 -6.11 37.53
C ARG A 2 12.94 -5.07 36.45
N ILE A 3 13.73 -5.25 35.41
CA ILE A 3 13.66 -4.43 34.18
C ILE A 3 12.51 -5.01 33.36
N LYS A 4 11.41 -4.26 33.25
CA LYS A 4 10.30 -4.57 32.34
C LYS A 4 10.78 -4.24 30.91
N ASN A 5 10.92 -5.26 30.09
CA ASN A 5 11.07 -5.11 28.65
C ASN A 5 9.81 -4.45 28.11
N ILE A 6 9.91 -3.18 27.76
CA ILE A 6 8.92 -2.49 26.95
C ILE A 6 9.20 -2.91 25.51
N ILE A 7 8.49 -3.93 25.07
CA ILE A 7 8.36 -4.23 23.66
C ILE A 7 7.59 -3.05 23.07
N ARG A 8 8.31 -2.10 22.47
CA ARG A 8 7.72 -1.17 21.52
C ARG A 8 7.30 -2.02 20.33
N LYS A 9 6.02 -2.38 20.27
CA LYS A 9 5.38 -2.75 19.03
C LYS A 9 5.55 -1.53 18.11
N ALA A 10 6.53 -1.58 17.22
CA ALA A 10 6.48 -0.79 16.01
C ALA A 10 5.29 -1.35 15.24
N THR A 11 4.14 -0.76 15.47
CA THR A 11 3.03 -0.85 14.56
C THR A 11 3.60 -0.25 13.28
N VAL A 12 3.98 -1.09 12.32
CA VAL A 12 3.95 -0.70 10.93
C VAL A 12 2.49 -0.33 10.76
N ALA A 13 2.19 0.96 10.86
CA ALA A 13 1.00 1.47 10.25
C ALA A 13 1.24 1.18 8.75
N ALA A 14 0.80 0.01 8.28
CA ALA A 14 0.26 -0.04 6.96
C ALA A 14 -0.59 1.23 6.93
N LEU A 15 -0.25 2.17 6.08
CA LEU A 15 -1.17 3.21 5.69
C LEU A 15 -2.30 2.47 4.98
N THR A 16 -3.11 1.78 5.77
CA THR A 16 -4.48 1.52 5.42
C THR A 16 -4.95 2.85 4.92
N ALA A 17 -5.37 2.87 3.67
CA ALA A 17 -5.99 4.00 3.06
C ALA A 17 -6.76 4.69 4.17
N VAL A 18 -6.29 5.87 4.57
CA VAL A 18 -7.09 6.68 5.44
C VAL A 18 -8.35 6.83 4.63
N MET A 19 -9.33 6.00 5.00
CA MET A 19 -10.67 6.22 4.52
C MET A 19 -10.87 7.70 4.64
N ILE A 20 -11.11 8.33 3.51
CA ILE A 20 -11.79 9.57 3.58
C ILE A 20 -13.18 9.16 4.04
N LEU A 21 -13.27 8.98 5.30
CA LEU A 21 -14.44 9.40 5.97
C LEU A 21 -14.57 10.85 5.55
N ALA A 22 -15.38 11.15 4.54
CA ALA A 22 -16.08 12.43 4.60
C ALA A 22 -16.41 12.57 6.07
N PRO A 23 -15.94 13.59 6.77
CA PRO A 23 -15.89 13.58 8.21
C PRO A 23 -17.21 13.06 8.70
N ILE A 24 -17.23 11.85 9.23
CA ILE A 24 -18.30 11.43 10.07
C ILE A 24 -18.01 12.22 11.32
N VAL A 25 -18.33 13.45 11.19
CA VAL A 25 -18.48 14.25 12.35
C VAL A 25 -19.52 13.53 13.13
N ASN A 26 -19.19 13.11 14.34
CA ASN A 26 -20.21 12.90 15.34
C ASN A 26 -21.14 14.09 15.20
N VAL A 27 -22.27 13.90 14.52
CA VAL A 27 -23.24 14.95 14.31
C VAL A 27 -23.78 15.29 15.68
N LYS A 28 -23.04 16.13 16.39
CA LYS A 28 -23.64 16.91 17.46
C LYS A 28 -24.61 17.77 16.70
N ALA A 29 -25.88 17.56 16.98
CA ALA A 29 -26.93 18.27 16.32
C ALA A 29 -26.54 19.70 16.02
N ALA A 30 -26.62 20.03 14.74
CA ALA A 30 -26.66 21.41 14.33
C ALA A 30 -27.71 22.15 15.18
N SER A 31 -27.36 23.34 15.63
CA SER A 31 -28.33 24.26 16.17
C SER A 31 -29.50 24.34 15.17
N SER A 32 -30.71 24.20 15.60
CA SER A 32 -32.03 24.46 15.02
C SER A 32 -32.22 24.74 13.53
N ASP A 33 -31.21 24.75 12.68
CA ASP A 33 -31.35 25.05 11.27
C ASP A 33 -31.82 23.83 10.49
N VAL A 34 -33.08 23.89 10.09
CA VAL A 34 -33.73 22.89 9.25
C VAL A 34 -32.97 22.80 7.91
N ILE A 35 -32.66 21.58 7.48
CA ILE A 35 -32.07 21.36 6.16
C ILE A 35 -33.00 21.92 5.10
N ASP A 36 -32.48 22.80 4.26
CA ASP A 36 -33.21 23.29 3.09
C ASP A 36 -33.24 22.24 1.99
N THR A 37 -34.30 21.45 1.98
CA THR A 37 -34.48 20.34 1.03
C THR A 37 -34.76 20.79 -0.40
N SER A 38 -34.98 22.11 -0.64
CA SER A 38 -35.13 22.65 -1.99
C SER A 38 -33.82 22.86 -2.71
N LYS A 39 -32.69 22.83 -1.99
CA LYS A 39 -31.36 22.99 -2.53
C LYS A 39 -30.85 21.69 -3.17
N THR A 40 -29.90 21.85 -4.08
CA THR A 40 -29.05 20.79 -4.57
C THR A 40 -27.64 21.00 -4.05
N GLY A 41 -26.82 19.95 -4.07
CA GLY A 41 -25.42 20.03 -3.68
C GLY A 41 -24.46 19.69 -4.79
N SER A 42 -23.16 19.73 -4.48
CA SER A 42 -22.09 19.28 -5.37
C SER A 42 -21.10 18.38 -4.65
N ILE A 43 -20.43 17.51 -5.42
CA ILE A 43 -19.31 16.72 -4.97
C ILE A 43 -18.12 17.04 -5.86
N THR A 44 -17.04 17.53 -5.28
CA THR A 44 -15.76 17.77 -5.95
C THR A 44 -14.72 16.81 -5.39
N ILE A 45 -13.95 16.18 -6.27
CA ILE A 45 -12.92 15.21 -5.90
C ILE A 45 -11.58 15.71 -6.42
N HIS A 46 -10.59 15.83 -5.53
CA HIS A 46 -9.20 16.15 -5.84
C HIS A 46 -8.35 14.90 -5.65
N LYS A 47 -7.68 14.45 -6.69
CA LYS A 47 -6.93 13.20 -6.70
C LYS A 47 -5.44 13.44 -6.77
N TYR A 48 -4.69 12.87 -5.80
CA TYR A 48 -3.25 13.07 -5.66
C TYR A 48 -2.50 11.76 -5.46
N ASP A 49 -1.26 11.71 -5.98
CA ASP A 49 -0.28 10.67 -5.74
C ASP A 49 0.40 10.88 -4.38
N MET A 50 -0.06 10.13 -3.40
CA MET A 50 0.44 10.26 -2.03
C MET A 50 1.81 9.60 -1.86
N THR A 51 2.15 8.58 -2.67
CA THR A 51 3.47 7.95 -2.65
C THR A 51 4.54 8.93 -3.10
N ALA A 52 4.35 9.56 -4.25
CA ALA A 52 5.28 10.56 -4.76
C ALA A 52 5.39 11.78 -3.83
N ALA A 53 4.28 12.25 -3.27
CA ALA A 53 4.27 13.35 -2.31
C ALA A 53 5.08 13.02 -1.05
N LYS A 54 4.88 11.83 -0.48
CA LYS A 54 5.62 11.35 0.71
C LYS A 54 7.11 11.18 0.44
N GLN A 55 7.48 10.60 -0.71
CA GLN A 55 8.87 10.45 -1.13
C GLN A 55 9.58 11.82 -1.30
N ALA A 56 8.84 12.82 -1.72
CA ALA A 56 9.34 14.20 -1.82
C ALA A 56 9.35 14.95 -0.48
N GLY A 57 9.03 14.30 0.64
CA GLY A 57 9.08 14.87 1.98
C GLY A 57 7.86 15.71 2.38
N VAL A 58 6.74 15.60 1.65
CA VAL A 58 5.50 16.25 2.06
C VAL A 58 4.94 15.56 3.31
N ASN A 59 4.73 16.34 4.36
CA ASN A 59 4.06 15.84 5.56
C ASN A 59 2.55 15.71 5.30
N LEU A 60 2.09 14.47 5.13
CA LEU A 60 0.69 14.17 4.81
C LEU A 60 -0.25 14.20 6.04
N ASP A 61 0.31 14.08 7.24
CA ASP A 61 -0.47 14.01 8.49
C ASP A 61 -1.14 15.34 8.85
N GLN A 62 -0.66 16.44 8.27
CA GLN A 62 -1.24 17.76 8.45
C GLN A 62 -2.55 17.99 7.66
N PHE A 63 -2.86 17.14 6.69
CA PHE A 63 -4.03 17.30 5.84
C PHE A 63 -5.17 16.39 6.31
N THR A 64 -6.21 17.02 6.83
CA THR A 64 -7.42 16.33 7.30
C THR A 64 -8.59 16.67 6.37
N SER A 65 -9.26 15.64 5.84
CA SER A 65 -10.47 15.86 5.03
C SER A 65 -11.62 16.25 5.95
N THR A 66 -12.12 17.47 5.77
CA THR A 66 -13.25 18.01 6.53
C THR A 66 -14.53 18.09 5.69
N GLY A 67 -14.49 17.64 4.44
CA GLY A 67 -15.56 17.84 3.46
C GLY A 67 -15.59 19.25 2.87
N LYS A 68 -14.77 20.18 3.37
CA LYS A 68 -14.58 21.54 2.85
C LYS A 68 -13.28 21.63 2.07
N GLN A 69 -13.16 22.65 1.22
CA GLN A 69 -11.95 22.92 0.45
C GLN A 69 -10.76 23.21 1.38
N ASP A 70 -9.65 22.56 1.14
CA ASP A 70 -8.36 22.81 1.83
C ASP A 70 -7.34 23.37 0.81
N THR A 71 -7.25 24.69 0.73
CA THR A 71 -6.35 25.37 -0.19
C THR A 71 -4.86 25.10 0.12
N ASN A 72 -4.52 24.82 1.38
CA ASN A 72 -3.15 24.49 1.77
C ASN A 72 -2.77 23.10 1.26
N ALA A 73 -3.67 22.11 1.40
CA ALA A 73 -3.48 20.79 0.84
C ALA A 73 -3.36 20.84 -0.69
N GLU A 74 -4.24 21.58 -1.35
CA GLU A 74 -4.23 21.76 -2.80
C GLU A 74 -2.90 22.36 -3.31
N GLN A 75 -2.38 23.38 -2.64
CA GLN A 75 -1.10 23.98 -3.00
C GLN A 75 0.08 23.02 -2.79
N ALA A 76 0.13 22.34 -1.65
CA ALA A 76 1.20 21.42 -1.32
C ALA A 76 1.22 20.19 -2.23
N LEU A 77 0.03 19.72 -2.64
CA LEU A 77 -0.14 18.50 -3.42
C LEU A 77 -0.29 18.73 -4.93
N LYS A 78 -0.33 19.97 -5.39
CA LYS A 78 -0.55 20.33 -6.81
C LYS A 78 0.35 19.58 -7.80
N LYS A 79 1.62 19.37 -7.43
CA LYS A 79 2.61 18.68 -8.28
C LYS A 79 2.34 17.17 -8.40
N TYR A 80 1.52 16.63 -7.53
CA TYR A 80 1.20 15.22 -7.42
C TYR A 80 -0.23 14.91 -7.86
N ALA A 81 -0.84 15.83 -8.62
CA ALA A 81 -2.18 15.65 -9.16
C ALA A 81 -2.20 14.49 -10.17
N ILE A 82 -3.18 13.60 -10.05
CA ILE A 82 -3.37 12.46 -10.97
C ILE A 82 -4.50 12.80 -11.93
N LYS A 83 -4.16 12.87 -13.23
CA LYS A 83 -5.11 13.05 -14.34
C LYS A 83 -5.64 11.69 -14.81
N GLY A 84 -6.88 11.65 -15.31
CA GLY A 84 -7.43 10.48 -16.01
C GLY A 84 -8.04 9.43 -15.07
N VAL A 85 -8.27 9.78 -13.81
CA VAL A 85 -9.02 8.94 -12.87
C VAL A 85 -10.51 9.20 -13.04
N GLU A 86 -11.31 8.13 -13.19
CA GLU A 86 -12.76 8.21 -13.23
C GLU A 86 -13.37 7.73 -11.91
N PHE A 87 -14.33 8.47 -11.42
CA PHE A 87 -15.19 8.08 -10.31
C PHE A 87 -16.62 7.90 -10.78
N SER A 88 -17.31 6.92 -10.22
CA SER A 88 -18.75 6.79 -10.37
C SER A 88 -19.44 7.10 -9.06
N TYR A 89 -20.63 7.65 -9.14
CA TYR A 89 -21.48 7.95 -8.01
C TYR A 89 -22.85 7.32 -8.16
N LEU A 90 -23.45 6.96 -7.03
CA LEU A 90 -24.82 6.45 -6.96
C LEU A 90 -25.49 7.01 -5.70
N ARG A 91 -26.64 7.65 -5.87
CA ARG A 91 -27.48 8.05 -4.76
C ARG A 91 -28.17 6.82 -4.19
N VAL A 92 -27.86 6.47 -2.96
CA VAL A 92 -28.29 5.22 -2.31
C VAL A 92 -29.27 5.40 -1.17
N GLY A 93 -29.56 6.63 -0.76
CA GLY A 93 -30.51 6.93 0.28
C GLY A 93 -31.03 8.36 0.21
N ASP A 94 -32.33 8.51 0.47
CA ASP A 94 -32.98 9.81 0.66
C ASP A 94 -32.63 10.38 2.04
N VAL A 95 -32.66 11.70 2.18
CA VAL A 95 -32.49 12.37 3.47
C VAL A 95 -33.76 12.19 4.30
N GLU A 96 -33.62 11.47 5.41
CA GLU A 96 -34.60 11.45 6.49
C GLU A 96 -34.00 12.06 7.73
N GLN A 97 -34.80 12.80 8.47
CA GLN A 97 -34.37 13.45 9.70
C GLN A 97 -34.95 12.73 10.92
N GLN A 98 -34.09 12.44 11.87
CA GLN A 98 -34.51 11.96 13.18
C GLN A 98 -34.10 12.98 14.24
N SER A 99 -35.03 13.40 15.05
CA SER A 99 -34.74 14.24 16.22
C SER A 99 -34.68 13.35 17.46
N GLU A 100 -33.54 13.37 18.12
CA GLU A 100 -33.34 12.68 19.40
C GLU A 100 -32.68 13.63 20.40
N ASN A 101 -33.31 13.81 21.58
CA ASN A 101 -32.80 14.70 22.62
C ASN A 101 -32.55 16.14 22.16
N GLY A 102 -33.44 16.68 21.27
CA GLY A 102 -33.28 18.01 20.71
C GLY A 102 -32.21 18.16 19.65
N LYS A 103 -31.65 17.04 19.18
CA LYS A 103 -30.64 16.99 18.14
C LYS A 103 -31.23 16.37 16.88
N VAL A 104 -30.93 16.96 15.72
CA VAL A 104 -31.33 16.44 14.41
C VAL A 104 -30.16 15.63 13.85
N GLN A 105 -30.39 14.39 13.50
CA GLN A 105 -29.45 13.56 12.75
C GLN A 105 -30.09 13.06 11.46
N MET A 106 -29.27 12.87 10.43
CA MET A 106 -29.72 12.26 9.19
C MET A 106 -29.64 10.74 9.29
N ILE A 107 -30.70 10.10 8.86
CA ILE A 107 -30.79 8.64 8.74
C ILE A 107 -31.16 8.27 7.31
N TYR A 108 -30.80 7.07 6.89
CA TYR A 108 -30.94 6.63 5.52
C TYR A 108 -31.47 5.20 5.46
N GLU A 109 -32.44 4.96 4.57
CA GLU A 109 -32.77 3.62 4.11
C GLU A 109 -31.87 3.27 2.93
N LEU A 110 -31.11 2.18 3.02
CA LEU A 110 -30.26 1.71 1.94
C LEU A 110 -30.91 0.56 1.18
N PRO A 111 -30.60 0.38 -0.13
CA PRO A 111 -30.98 -0.82 -0.87
C PRO A 111 -30.50 -2.10 -0.17
N SER A 112 -31.34 -3.12 -0.11
CA SER A 112 -31.04 -4.38 0.62
C SER A 112 -29.75 -5.06 0.12
N ALA A 113 -29.49 -4.99 -1.18
CA ALA A 113 -28.24 -5.52 -1.74
C ALA A 113 -27.00 -4.81 -1.16
N LEU A 114 -27.05 -3.47 -1.01
CA LEU A 114 -25.95 -2.72 -0.43
C LEU A 114 -25.80 -3.00 1.07
N GLN A 115 -26.92 -3.11 1.80
CA GLN A 115 -26.90 -3.51 3.22
C GLN A 115 -26.16 -4.84 3.40
N GLN A 116 -26.45 -5.83 2.54
CA GLN A 116 -25.81 -7.15 2.58
C GLN A 116 -24.30 -7.07 2.27
N ILE A 117 -23.90 -6.27 1.27
CA ILE A 117 -22.49 -6.12 0.89
C ILE A 117 -21.66 -5.57 2.05
N ILE A 118 -22.17 -4.55 2.77
CA ILE A 118 -21.44 -3.88 3.85
C ILE A 118 -21.74 -4.47 5.25
N GLY A 119 -22.58 -5.51 5.31
CA GLY A 119 -22.89 -6.19 6.58
C GLY A 119 -23.75 -5.41 7.54
N LEU A 120 -24.67 -4.54 7.05
CA LEU A 120 -25.70 -3.91 7.87
C LEU A 120 -26.79 -4.91 8.22
N ALA A 121 -27.16 -4.95 9.49
CA ALA A 121 -28.20 -5.80 10.04
C ALA A 121 -29.34 -4.97 10.66
N PRO A 122 -30.54 -5.50 10.82
CA PRO A 122 -31.63 -4.81 11.50
C PRO A 122 -31.30 -4.35 12.93
N SER A 123 -30.39 -5.04 13.62
CA SER A 123 -29.88 -4.65 14.93
C SER A 123 -29.02 -3.37 14.93
N ASP A 124 -28.57 -2.94 13.76
CA ASP A 124 -27.78 -1.70 13.61
C ASP A 124 -28.67 -0.47 13.37
N ALA A 125 -29.99 -0.66 13.28
CA ALA A 125 -30.93 0.38 12.92
C ALA A 125 -31.02 1.50 13.96
N ALA A 126 -31.07 2.74 13.48
CA ALA A 126 -31.42 3.89 14.28
C ALA A 126 -32.94 4.02 14.44
N LYS A 127 -33.71 3.65 13.39
CA LYS A 127 -35.16 3.68 13.36
C LYS A 127 -35.68 2.55 12.48
N THR A 128 -36.80 1.96 12.88
CA THR A 128 -37.59 1.04 12.04
C THR A 128 -39.02 1.56 11.97
N GLU A 129 -39.57 1.66 10.76
CA GLU A 129 -40.93 2.15 10.51
C GLU A 129 -41.58 1.28 9.43
N GLY A 130 -42.57 0.48 9.82
CA GLY A 130 -43.13 -0.52 8.95
C GLY A 130 -42.08 -1.53 8.49
N ASN A 131 -41.90 -1.66 7.18
CA ASN A 131 -40.89 -2.54 6.59
C ASN A 131 -39.56 -1.83 6.26
N LYS A 132 -39.42 -0.56 6.63
CA LYS A 132 -38.23 0.24 6.36
C LYS A 132 -37.32 0.29 7.56
N THR A 133 -36.04 0.15 7.29
CA THR A 133 -34.98 0.23 8.30
C THR A 133 -34.02 1.35 7.94
N TYR A 134 -33.83 2.26 8.87
CA TYR A 134 -33.01 3.45 8.69
C TYR A 134 -31.76 3.37 9.56
N PHE A 135 -30.63 3.77 9.01
CA PHE A 135 -29.34 3.75 9.64
C PHE A 135 -28.74 5.15 9.66
N THR A 136 -27.96 5.47 10.68
CA THR A 136 -27.19 6.71 10.70
C THR A 136 -26.02 6.60 9.70
N SER A 137 -25.57 7.74 9.16
CA SER A 137 -24.37 7.77 8.32
C SER A 137 -23.14 7.24 9.03
N GLN A 138 -23.01 7.47 10.36
CA GLN A 138 -21.95 6.89 11.18
C GLN A 138 -21.95 5.36 11.11
N LYS A 139 -23.09 4.74 11.39
CA LYS A 139 -23.20 3.27 11.39
C LYS A 139 -22.93 2.68 10.02
N ILE A 140 -23.43 3.31 8.95
CA ILE A 140 -23.17 2.89 7.56
C ILE A 140 -21.67 2.89 7.26
N ASN A 141 -20.97 3.94 7.64
CA ASN A 141 -19.54 4.05 7.38
C ASN A 141 -18.70 3.13 8.26
N ASP A 142 -19.07 2.94 9.54
CA ASP A 142 -18.38 1.98 10.42
C ASP A 142 -18.47 0.55 9.84
N LYS A 143 -19.64 0.19 9.32
CA LYS A 143 -19.84 -1.11 8.68
C LYS A 143 -19.07 -1.25 7.37
N LEU A 144 -19.08 -0.21 6.54
CA LEU A 144 -18.28 -0.19 5.31
C LEU A 144 -16.80 -0.33 5.65
N ALA A 145 -16.32 0.43 6.63
CA ALA A 145 -14.95 0.36 7.10
C ALA A 145 -14.54 -1.05 7.47
N HIS A 146 -15.31 -1.65 8.37
CA HIS A 146 -15.05 -3.01 8.85
C HIS A 146 -15.13 -4.04 7.72
N ALA A 147 -16.08 -3.88 6.79
CA ALA A 147 -16.23 -4.79 5.64
C ALA A 147 -15.06 -4.70 4.64
N LEU A 148 -14.31 -3.60 4.63
CA LEU A 148 -13.18 -3.35 3.73
C LEU A 148 -11.81 -3.66 4.39
N GLU A 149 -11.73 -3.81 5.73
CA GLU A 149 -10.45 -3.95 6.47
C GLU A 149 -9.61 -5.14 5.99
N ASP A 150 -10.23 -6.29 5.67
CA ASP A 150 -9.51 -7.52 5.32
C ASP A 150 -10.06 -8.19 4.06
N ASN A 151 -10.85 -7.49 3.25
CA ASN A 151 -11.65 -8.18 2.24
C ASN A 151 -11.72 -7.44 0.89
N THR A 152 -10.81 -7.76 0.00
CA THR A 152 -10.86 -7.32 -1.41
C THR A 152 -12.19 -7.70 -2.07
N ALA A 153 -12.79 -8.83 -1.67
CA ALA A 153 -14.09 -9.27 -2.21
C ALA A 153 -15.25 -8.31 -1.88
N THR A 154 -15.17 -7.54 -0.80
CA THR A 154 -16.19 -6.50 -0.52
C THR A 154 -16.03 -5.34 -1.48
N LYS A 155 -14.79 -4.92 -1.75
CA LYS A 155 -14.50 -3.88 -2.73
C LYS A 155 -14.99 -4.29 -4.11
N ASP A 156 -14.65 -5.49 -4.57
CA ASP A 156 -15.08 -6.03 -5.87
C ASP A 156 -16.62 -6.03 -6.00
N LYS A 157 -17.34 -6.44 -4.94
CA LYS A 157 -18.81 -6.40 -4.93
C LYS A 157 -19.39 -4.99 -5.02
N LEU A 158 -18.73 -4.01 -4.39
CA LEU A 158 -19.14 -2.60 -4.47
C LEU A 158 -18.85 -2.01 -5.85
N GLU A 159 -17.73 -2.39 -6.47
CA GLU A 159 -17.39 -2.02 -7.86
C GLU A 159 -18.41 -2.64 -8.83
N ASP A 160 -18.74 -3.91 -8.69
CA ASP A 160 -19.78 -4.59 -9.48
C ASP A 160 -21.16 -3.95 -9.28
N TYR A 161 -21.50 -3.58 -8.05
CA TYR A 161 -22.76 -2.91 -7.73
C TYR A 161 -22.82 -1.53 -8.39
N MET A 162 -21.74 -0.78 -8.33
CA MET A 162 -21.61 0.51 -8.98
C MET A 162 -21.67 0.38 -10.51
N GLY A 163 -21.01 -0.61 -11.09
CA GLY A 163 -21.01 -0.86 -12.55
C GLY A 163 -22.41 -1.08 -13.14
N LYS A 164 -23.36 -1.59 -12.32
CA LYS A 164 -24.75 -1.84 -12.75
C LYS A 164 -25.67 -0.62 -12.63
N SER A 165 -25.41 0.28 -11.70
CA SER A 165 -26.38 1.30 -11.29
C SER A 165 -25.79 2.69 -11.14
N GLY A 166 -24.48 2.81 -11.16
CA GLY A 166 -23.77 4.07 -10.96
C GLY A 166 -23.74 4.96 -12.20
N THR A 167 -23.41 6.22 -11.99
CA THR A 167 -23.20 7.22 -13.04
C THR A 167 -21.75 7.68 -12.98
N ALA A 168 -21.03 7.59 -14.11
CA ALA A 168 -19.66 8.06 -14.22
C ALA A 168 -19.58 9.59 -14.14
N MET A 169 -18.56 10.08 -13.44
CA MET A 169 -18.13 11.48 -13.50
C MET A 169 -17.17 11.67 -14.68
N ALA A 170 -16.89 12.91 -15.02
CA ALA A 170 -15.78 13.20 -15.93
C ALA A 170 -14.45 12.71 -15.33
N GLU A 171 -13.50 12.28 -16.15
CA GLU A 171 -12.15 11.98 -15.68
C GLU A 171 -11.49 13.20 -15.02
N THR A 172 -10.65 12.98 -14.03
CA THR A 172 -9.88 14.05 -13.39
C THR A 172 -9.02 14.79 -14.43
N ASN A 173 -9.04 16.11 -14.35
CA ASN A 173 -8.27 16.98 -15.22
C ASN A 173 -6.77 17.02 -14.85
N ALA A 174 -5.98 17.88 -15.50
CA ALA A 174 -4.55 18.03 -15.22
C ALA A 174 -4.22 18.51 -13.80
N ASN A 175 -5.18 19.07 -13.06
CA ASN A 175 -5.04 19.41 -11.66
C ASN A 175 -5.55 18.32 -10.71
N GLY A 176 -5.88 17.15 -11.24
CA GLY A 176 -6.43 16.03 -10.47
C GLY A 176 -7.88 16.21 -10.04
N VAL A 177 -8.64 17.10 -10.66
CA VAL A 177 -9.97 17.50 -10.18
C VAL A 177 -11.07 17.02 -11.10
N THR A 178 -12.12 16.48 -10.50
CA THR A 178 -13.42 16.23 -11.14
C THR A 178 -14.53 16.71 -10.19
N SER A 179 -15.68 17.08 -10.75
CA SER A 179 -16.83 17.53 -9.97
C SER A 179 -18.17 17.16 -10.60
N LYS A 180 -19.19 17.08 -9.77
CA LYS A 180 -20.58 16.92 -10.19
C LYS A 180 -21.48 17.84 -9.37
N ASP A 181 -22.18 18.72 -10.06
CA ASP A 181 -23.07 19.71 -9.49
C ASP A 181 -24.54 19.29 -9.61
N LYS A 182 -25.43 20.07 -8.97
CA LYS A 182 -26.89 19.90 -9.02
C LYS A 182 -27.37 18.52 -8.61
N LEU A 183 -26.66 17.92 -7.66
CA LEU A 183 -27.02 16.64 -7.07
C LEU A 183 -28.20 16.82 -6.09
N PRO A 184 -29.28 16.03 -6.18
CA PRO A 184 -30.31 15.98 -5.14
C PRO A 184 -29.68 15.64 -3.77
N LEU A 185 -30.26 16.13 -2.70
CA LEU A 185 -29.80 15.81 -1.35
C LEU A 185 -29.99 14.32 -1.06
N GLY A 186 -29.04 13.70 -0.33
CA GLY A 186 -29.06 12.26 -0.04
C GLY A 186 -27.72 11.71 0.34
N LEU A 187 -27.66 10.39 0.48
CA LEU A 187 -26.41 9.64 0.67
C LEU A 187 -25.95 9.10 -0.67
N TYR A 188 -24.68 9.32 -0.99
CA TYR A 188 -24.03 8.91 -2.22
C TYR A 188 -22.93 7.89 -1.93
N LEU A 189 -22.96 6.75 -2.61
CA LEU A 189 -21.79 5.85 -2.72
C LEU A 189 -20.90 6.36 -3.85
N ILE A 190 -19.61 6.49 -3.57
CA ILE A 190 -18.57 6.88 -4.54
C ILE A 190 -17.60 5.72 -4.70
N VAL A 191 -17.27 5.39 -5.93
CA VAL A 191 -16.32 4.33 -6.28
C VAL A 191 -15.38 4.85 -7.36
N GLU A 192 -14.10 4.56 -7.23
CA GLU A 192 -13.08 4.81 -8.24
C GLU A 192 -13.16 3.70 -9.30
N THR A 193 -13.66 4.00 -10.49
CA THR A 193 -14.01 3.00 -11.52
C THR A 193 -12.97 2.86 -12.62
N LYS A 194 -12.07 3.86 -12.79
CA LYS A 194 -10.97 3.79 -13.75
C LYS A 194 -9.78 4.56 -13.22
N VAL A 195 -8.60 4.01 -13.38
CA VAL A 195 -7.32 4.64 -13.03
C VAL A 195 -6.31 4.52 -14.17
N PRO A 196 -5.35 5.46 -14.27
CA PRO A 196 -4.18 5.31 -15.12
C PRO A 196 -3.35 4.07 -14.77
N GLU A 197 -2.55 3.59 -15.73
CA GLU A 197 -1.77 2.34 -15.58
C GLU A 197 -0.71 2.39 -14.46
N ASP A 198 -0.23 3.57 -14.10
CA ASP A 198 0.75 3.79 -13.05
C ASP A 198 0.14 3.84 -11.63
N VAL A 199 -1.17 3.90 -11.52
CA VAL A 199 -1.87 3.83 -10.22
C VAL A 199 -2.05 2.38 -9.79
N THR A 200 -1.35 1.99 -8.74
CA THR A 200 -1.38 0.61 -8.23
C THR A 200 -2.40 0.39 -7.12
N TYR A 201 -2.67 1.42 -6.33
CA TYR A 201 -3.65 1.36 -5.24
C TYR A 201 -4.84 2.28 -5.55
N THR A 202 -6.01 1.70 -5.71
CA THR A 202 -7.27 2.46 -5.87
C THR A 202 -7.88 2.76 -4.51
N THR A 203 -8.50 3.93 -4.39
CA THR A 203 -9.21 4.31 -3.17
C THR A 203 -10.34 3.34 -2.86
N ASN A 204 -10.51 2.99 -1.59
CA ASN A 204 -11.68 2.24 -1.16
C ASN A 204 -12.97 3.03 -1.44
N PRO A 205 -14.07 2.37 -1.79
CA PRO A 205 -15.38 3.01 -1.87
C PRO A 205 -15.73 3.74 -0.58
N TRP A 206 -16.43 4.87 -0.70
CA TRP A 206 -16.87 5.64 0.46
C TRP A 206 -18.24 6.27 0.24
N PHE A 207 -18.86 6.72 1.33
CA PHE A 207 -20.11 7.45 1.25
C PHE A 207 -19.91 8.95 1.44
N VAL A 208 -20.69 9.73 0.70
CA VAL A 208 -20.79 11.20 0.85
C VAL A 208 -22.24 11.54 1.13
N GLN A 209 -22.47 12.29 2.18
CA GLN A 209 -23.81 12.84 2.46
C GLN A 209 -23.94 14.28 1.95
N LEU A 210 -25.08 14.60 1.36
CA LEU A 210 -25.47 15.91 0.93
C LEU A 210 -26.81 16.29 1.60
N PRO A 211 -26.88 17.39 2.39
CA PRO A 211 -25.79 18.23 2.81
C PRO A 211 -24.90 17.54 3.85
N SER A 212 -23.69 18.06 4.04
CA SER A 212 -22.79 17.64 5.11
C SER A 212 -22.72 18.67 6.22
N THR A 213 -22.12 18.33 7.36
CA THR A 213 -21.90 19.26 8.47
C THR A 213 -20.41 19.45 8.72
N ASP A 214 -20.04 20.56 9.34
CA ASP A 214 -18.68 20.72 9.83
C ASP A 214 -18.39 19.83 11.07
N SER A 215 -17.14 19.83 11.53
CA SER A 215 -16.70 18.99 12.65
C SER A 215 -17.42 19.28 13.98
N ASN A 216 -18.03 20.44 14.12
CA ASN A 216 -18.77 20.82 15.31
C ASN A 216 -20.27 20.50 15.19
N GLY A 217 -20.74 20.26 13.94
CA GLY A 217 -22.14 20.05 13.61
C GLY A 217 -22.97 21.34 13.63
N ASP A 218 -22.31 22.50 13.50
CA ASP A 218 -22.95 23.79 13.66
C ASP A 218 -23.60 24.31 12.37
N ASP A 219 -23.00 23.99 11.21
CA ASP A 219 -23.45 24.48 9.90
C ASP A 219 -23.64 23.34 8.87
N TRP A 220 -24.69 23.48 8.05
CA TRP A 220 -24.92 22.65 6.87
C TRP A 220 -24.24 23.25 5.65
N PHE A 221 -23.45 22.44 4.93
CA PHE A 221 -22.88 22.80 3.65
C PHE A 221 -23.28 21.80 2.56
N TYR A 222 -23.54 22.34 1.37
CA TYR A 222 -24.10 21.59 0.25
C TYR A 222 -23.05 21.22 -0.80
N ASP A 223 -21.88 21.85 -0.72
CA ASP A 223 -20.75 21.59 -1.61
C ASP A 223 -19.67 20.84 -0.85
N VAL A 224 -19.51 19.56 -1.17
CA VAL A 224 -18.58 18.67 -0.48
C VAL A 224 -17.33 18.47 -1.33
N VAL A 225 -16.16 18.64 -0.70
CA VAL A 225 -14.85 18.42 -1.34
C VAL A 225 -14.17 17.21 -0.72
N CYS A 226 -13.78 16.26 -1.56
CA CYS A 226 -13.12 15.01 -1.17
C CYS A 226 -11.68 14.98 -1.68
N TYR A 227 -10.75 14.44 -0.87
CA TYR A 227 -9.33 14.29 -1.20
C TYR A 227 -8.91 12.81 -1.10
N PRO A 228 -9.44 11.92 -1.96
CA PRO A 228 -9.05 10.51 -1.94
C PRO A 228 -7.58 10.36 -2.30
N LYS A 229 -6.91 9.49 -1.53
CA LYS A 229 -5.47 9.28 -1.64
C LYS A 229 -5.20 8.03 -2.46
N ASN A 230 -4.40 8.12 -3.53
CA ASN A 230 -3.85 6.96 -4.22
C ASN A 230 -2.38 6.80 -3.90
N GLU A 231 -1.93 5.57 -3.99
CA GLU A 231 -0.52 5.25 -4.01
C GLU A 231 -0.15 4.81 -5.44
N THR A 232 0.89 5.40 -5.99
CA THR A 232 1.58 4.87 -7.15
C THR A 232 2.67 3.98 -6.60
N GLY A 233 2.45 2.69 -6.65
CA GLY A 233 3.37 1.72 -6.04
C GLY A 233 4.52 1.41 -6.98
N TYR A 234 5.67 2.06 -6.79
CA TYR A 234 6.92 1.54 -7.34
C TYR A 234 7.52 0.54 -6.35
N PRO A 235 8.04 -0.60 -6.83
CA PRO A 235 8.80 -1.50 -5.98
C PRO A 235 9.99 -0.75 -5.36
N THR A 236 10.24 -0.95 -4.07
CA THR A 236 11.48 -0.48 -3.47
C THR A 236 12.62 -1.43 -3.81
N LEU A 237 13.86 -0.96 -3.74
CA LEU A 237 15.04 -1.82 -3.86
C LEU A 237 16.09 -1.42 -2.84
N ASP A 238 16.52 -2.39 -2.05
CA ASP A 238 17.62 -2.26 -1.11
C ASP A 238 18.61 -3.40 -1.38
N LYS A 239 19.87 -3.05 -1.76
CA LYS A 239 20.95 -4.02 -1.97
C LYS A 239 21.83 -4.07 -0.75
N ARG A 240 22.04 -5.26 -0.22
CA ARG A 240 22.86 -5.49 0.95
C ARG A 240 23.85 -6.62 0.72
N VAL A 241 24.90 -6.59 1.50
CA VAL A 241 26.00 -7.56 1.45
C VAL A 241 26.49 -7.90 2.85
N ARG A 242 26.99 -9.12 3.02
CA ARG A 242 27.77 -9.56 4.20
C ARG A 242 28.85 -10.54 3.79
N ASN A 243 29.83 -10.77 4.67
CA ASN A 243 30.74 -11.90 4.52
C ASN A 243 29.95 -13.21 4.69
N ASN A 244 30.25 -14.21 3.87
CA ASN A 244 29.55 -15.48 3.98
C ASN A 244 29.93 -16.19 5.29
N PRO A 245 29.01 -16.45 6.21
CA PRO A 245 29.31 -17.06 7.50
C PRO A 245 29.68 -18.55 7.42
N ASP A 246 29.38 -19.21 6.30
CA ASP A 246 29.63 -20.63 6.11
C ASP A 246 31.01 -20.92 5.50
N GLN A 247 31.88 -19.92 5.38
CA GLN A 247 33.26 -20.13 4.93
C GLN A 247 34.15 -20.72 6.03
N GLU A 248 34.63 -21.93 5.79
CA GLU A 248 35.54 -22.65 6.73
C GLU A 248 36.91 -21.95 6.89
N ASN A 249 37.31 -21.01 6.04
CA ASN A 249 38.67 -20.51 5.91
C ASN A 249 38.88 -19.02 6.06
N VAL A 250 38.05 -18.32 6.81
CA VAL A 250 38.15 -16.86 6.88
C VAL A 250 39.32 -16.37 7.78
N VAL A 251 39.91 -17.20 8.63
CA VAL A 251 41.07 -16.76 9.41
C VAL A 251 42.05 -17.92 9.68
N THR A 252 43.14 -17.94 8.96
CA THR A 252 44.38 -18.63 9.36
C THR A 252 45.23 -17.68 10.20
N GLY A 253 44.88 -17.36 11.41
CA GLY A 253 45.74 -16.53 12.23
C GLY A 253 45.16 -16.28 13.64
N ASN A 254 45.87 -16.84 14.62
CA ASN A 254 45.70 -16.69 16.08
C ASN A 254 44.38 -17.18 16.66
N ALA A 255 44.45 -18.30 17.34
CA ALA A 255 43.33 -18.91 18.07
C ALA A 255 42.64 -17.95 19.08
N ASP A 256 43.34 -16.97 19.61
CA ASP A 256 42.80 -15.99 20.57
C ASP A 256 41.83 -14.99 19.94
N LYS A 257 41.94 -14.79 18.64
CA LYS A 257 40.98 -13.95 17.87
C LYS A 257 39.73 -14.71 17.42
N LEU A 258 39.76 -16.06 17.49
CA LEU A 258 38.61 -16.88 17.10
C LEU A 258 37.43 -16.71 18.08
N ALA A 259 37.68 -16.47 19.36
CA ALA A 259 36.63 -16.25 20.34
C ALA A 259 35.90 -14.90 20.08
N ASP A 260 36.66 -13.85 19.77
CA ASP A 260 36.10 -12.55 19.37
C ASP A 260 35.38 -12.66 18.01
N PHE A 261 35.90 -13.47 17.12
CA PHE A 261 35.28 -13.74 15.82
C PHE A 261 33.99 -14.58 15.92
N THR A 262 33.91 -15.47 16.89
CA THR A 262 32.67 -16.25 17.12
C THR A 262 31.56 -15.37 17.69
N SER A 263 31.91 -14.39 18.53
CA SER A 263 30.98 -13.37 19.00
C SER A 263 30.58 -12.41 17.86
N ALA A 264 31.52 -12.01 17.01
CA ALA A 264 31.27 -11.21 15.81
C ALA A 264 30.47 -11.98 14.75
N ARG A 265 30.61 -13.32 14.68
CA ARG A 265 29.83 -14.19 13.78
C ARG A 265 28.32 -14.10 14.02
N ASN A 266 27.91 -13.88 15.24
CA ASN A 266 26.51 -13.62 15.59
C ASN A 266 26.05 -12.21 15.19
N GLU A 267 26.97 -11.34 14.80
CA GLU A 267 26.74 -9.98 14.31
C GLU A 267 26.88 -9.83 12.79
N TYR A 268 27.10 -10.91 12.04
CA TYR A 268 27.15 -10.87 10.56
C TYR A 268 25.76 -10.52 9.98
N LYS A 269 25.43 -9.25 10.08
CA LYS A 269 24.22 -8.70 9.49
C LYS A 269 24.51 -8.20 8.08
N TYR A 270 23.51 -8.25 7.24
CA TYR A 270 23.57 -7.58 5.95
C TYR A 270 23.73 -6.06 6.14
N GLN A 271 24.69 -5.49 5.44
CA GLN A 271 25.06 -4.07 5.49
C GLN A 271 25.20 -3.51 4.08
N SER A 272 25.33 -2.20 3.95
CA SER A 272 25.58 -1.56 2.65
C SER A 272 27.02 -1.79 2.15
N THR A 273 27.97 -2.07 3.04
CA THR A 273 29.40 -2.30 2.73
C THR A 273 30.01 -3.34 3.65
N VAL A 274 31.00 -4.08 3.15
CA VAL A 274 31.80 -5.01 3.94
C VAL A 274 33.28 -4.88 3.58
N THR A 275 34.17 -5.25 4.50
CA THR A 275 35.60 -5.42 4.23
C THR A 275 35.84 -6.82 3.70
N VAL A 276 36.62 -6.94 2.65
CA VAL A 276 36.80 -8.20 1.91
C VAL A 276 38.26 -8.51 1.62
N SER A 277 38.57 -9.80 1.53
CA SER A 277 39.86 -10.33 1.11
C SER A 277 39.71 -11.16 -0.16
N LYS A 278 40.85 -11.45 -0.80
CA LYS A 278 40.90 -12.33 -1.97
C LYS A 278 40.37 -13.72 -1.64
N ALA A 279 39.61 -14.31 -2.58
CA ALA A 279 38.97 -15.60 -2.48
C ALA A 279 37.84 -15.71 -1.44
N GLU A 280 37.43 -14.61 -0.86
CA GLU A 280 36.23 -14.60 -0.02
C GLU A 280 34.96 -14.70 -0.85
N ARG A 281 33.98 -15.40 -0.30
CA ARG A 281 32.62 -15.41 -0.78
C ARG A 281 31.79 -14.38 -0.01
N LEU A 282 30.95 -13.68 -0.72
CA LEU A 282 30.03 -12.69 -0.16
C LEU A 282 28.60 -13.12 -0.40
N ASP A 283 27.78 -13.00 0.64
CA ASP A 283 26.33 -13.12 0.54
C ASP A 283 25.75 -11.77 0.17
N TYR A 284 24.95 -11.75 -0.89
CA TYR A 284 24.19 -10.59 -1.31
C TYR A 284 22.70 -10.86 -1.16
N GLN A 285 21.97 -9.80 -0.89
CA GLN A 285 20.52 -9.80 -1.02
C GLN A 285 20.03 -8.51 -1.70
N PHE A 286 19.04 -8.65 -2.57
CA PHE A 286 18.12 -7.58 -2.93
C PHE A 286 16.86 -7.75 -2.14
N ILE A 287 16.41 -6.70 -1.48
CA ILE A 287 15.10 -6.67 -0.84
C ILE A 287 14.26 -5.64 -1.59
N SER A 288 13.13 -6.08 -2.11
CA SER A 288 12.18 -5.21 -2.78
C SER A 288 10.80 -5.41 -2.17
N LYS A 289 10.16 -4.32 -1.77
CA LYS A 289 8.75 -4.35 -1.38
C LYS A 289 7.90 -4.26 -2.63
N LEU A 290 7.06 -5.27 -2.84
CA LEU A 290 6.10 -5.27 -3.93
C LEU A 290 5.04 -4.18 -3.72
N PRO A 291 4.57 -3.53 -4.79
CA PRO A 291 3.49 -2.56 -4.67
C PRO A 291 2.21 -3.22 -4.17
N HIS A 292 1.43 -2.47 -3.42
CA HIS A 292 0.08 -2.88 -3.06
C HIS A 292 -0.84 -2.63 -4.24
N ILE A 293 -1.24 -3.69 -4.96
CA ILE A 293 -2.09 -3.60 -6.13
C ILE A 293 -3.50 -4.03 -5.77
N THR A 294 -4.44 -3.10 -5.81
CA THR A 294 -5.87 -3.33 -5.57
C THR A 294 -6.74 -3.02 -6.79
N SER A 295 -6.15 -2.45 -7.84
CA SER A 295 -6.85 -2.19 -9.10
C SER A 295 -7.02 -3.49 -9.88
N SER A 296 -8.21 -3.74 -10.40
CA SER A 296 -8.47 -4.88 -11.30
C SER A 296 -7.83 -4.70 -12.69
N THR A 297 -7.44 -3.47 -13.04
CA THR A 297 -6.87 -3.12 -14.34
C THR A 297 -5.34 -2.95 -14.32
N THR A 298 -4.75 -2.81 -13.13
CA THR A 298 -3.31 -2.63 -12.95
C THR A 298 -2.65 -3.92 -12.51
N TYR A 299 -1.53 -4.27 -13.13
CA TYR A 299 -0.77 -5.48 -12.80
C TYR A 299 0.71 -5.29 -13.16
N LEU A 300 1.57 -6.05 -12.50
CA LEU A 300 2.98 -6.14 -12.87
C LEU A 300 3.08 -6.90 -14.20
N SER A 301 3.47 -6.20 -15.27
CA SER A 301 3.71 -6.79 -16.59
C SER A 301 5.15 -7.30 -16.75
N THR A 302 6.08 -6.70 -16.01
CA THR A 302 7.49 -7.10 -15.92
C THR A 302 7.99 -6.89 -14.49
N TYR A 303 8.94 -7.71 -14.07
CA TYR A 303 9.64 -7.52 -12.81
C TYR A 303 11.04 -8.10 -12.93
N THR A 304 12.06 -7.25 -12.87
CA THR A 304 13.44 -7.64 -13.12
C THR A 304 14.37 -7.06 -12.06
N PHE A 305 15.48 -7.80 -11.80
CA PHE A 305 16.62 -7.30 -11.05
C PHE A 305 17.83 -7.37 -11.97
N ASP A 306 18.45 -6.22 -12.20
CA ASP A 306 19.70 -6.13 -12.96
C ASP A 306 20.83 -5.73 -12.01
N ASP A 307 21.92 -6.46 -12.04
CA ASP A 307 23.10 -6.20 -11.21
C ASP A 307 24.40 -6.30 -12.01
N THR A 308 25.33 -5.46 -11.62
CA THR A 308 26.69 -5.46 -12.18
C THR A 308 27.70 -5.44 -11.05
N MET A 309 28.54 -6.47 -10.99
CA MET A 309 29.61 -6.59 -10.03
C MET A 309 30.81 -5.73 -10.42
N ALA A 310 31.55 -5.28 -9.43
CA ALA A 310 32.83 -4.64 -9.67
C ALA A 310 33.82 -5.59 -10.36
N LYS A 311 34.82 -5.02 -11.05
CA LYS A 311 35.91 -5.81 -11.65
C LYS A 311 36.57 -6.70 -10.59
N GLY A 312 36.81 -7.94 -10.95
CA GLY A 312 37.42 -8.94 -10.08
C GLY A 312 36.44 -9.72 -9.19
N MET A 313 35.15 -9.53 -9.41
CA MET A 313 34.10 -10.28 -8.72
C MET A 313 33.26 -11.06 -9.72
N THR A 314 32.78 -12.25 -9.33
CA THR A 314 31.91 -13.08 -10.16
C THR A 314 30.73 -13.63 -9.37
N TYR A 315 29.60 -13.87 -10.03
CA TYR A 315 28.45 -14.54 -9.45
C TYR A 315 28.69 -16.05 -9.35
N SER A 316 28.25 -16.67 -8.25
CA SER A 316 28.25 -18.13 -8.09
C SER A 316 27.14 -18.81 -8.91
N LYS A 317 26.24 -18.06 -9.50
CA LYS A 317 25.12 -18.53 -10.35
C LYS A 317 24.08 -19.36 -9.60
N ASP A 318 23.85 -19.03 -8.36
CA ASP A 318 23.05 -19.76 -7.38
C ASP A 318 21.83 -18.97 -6.87
N ALA A 319 21.39 -17.96 -7.62
CA ALA A 319 20.32 -17.08 -7.19
C ALA A 319 19.04 -17.84 -6.79
N VAL A 320 18.49 -17.47 -5.63
CA VAL A 320 17.23 -17.97 -5.09
C VAL A 320 16.35 -16.77 -4.73
N ILE A 321 15.07 -16.87 -5.02
CA ILE A 321 14.07 -15.87 -4.62
C ILE A 321 13.24 -16.42 -3.47
N ALA A 322 13.03 -15.60 -2.44
CA ALA A 322 12.11 -15.88 -1.36
C ALA A 322 11.14 -14.72 -1.17
N ILE A 323 9.92 -15.02 -0.75
CA ILE A 323 8.86 -14.06 -0.45
C ILE A 323 8.59 -14.08 1.05
N TYR A 324 8.48 -12.89 1.66
CA TYR A 324 8.25 -12.73 3.10
C TYR A 324 7.09 -11.79 3.39
N GLU A 325 6.42 -12.02 4.53
CA GLU A 325 5.41 -11.10 5.05
C GLU A 325 6.03 -9.76 5.51
N ASN A 326 7.23 -9.82 6.10
CA ASN A 326 7.91 -8.64 6.61
C ASN A 326 9.42 -8.70 6.33
N LYS A 327 10.07 -7.52 6.41
CA LYS A 327 11.48 -7.36 6.09
C LYS A 327 12.41 -8.07 7.08
N ASP A 328 12.05 -8.12 8.37
CA ASP A 328 12.93 -8.63 9.42
C ASP A 328 13.22 -10.12 9.26
N ALA A 329 12.27 -10.88 8.72
CA ALA A 329 12.46 -12.29 8.44
C ALA A 329 13.55 -12.53 7.37
N ALA A 330 13.67 -11.65 6.39
CA ALA A 330 14.67 -11.73 5.33
C ALA A 330 16.09 -11.45 5.85
N ASP A 331 16.25 -10.59 6.85
CA ASP A 331 17.56 -10.18 7.39
C ASP A 331 18.24 -11.29 8.21
N SER A 332 17.50 -12.27 8.69
CA SER A 332 17.99 -13.33 9.58
C SER A 332 18.46 -14.59 8.84
N THR A 333 18.39 -14.63 7.51
CA THR A 333 18.65 -15.83 6.73
C THR A 333 19.73 -15.64 5.66
N ASN A 334 20.19 -16.71 5.07
CA ASN A 334 21.11 -16.75 3.92
C ASN A 334 20.61 -17.75 2.88
N ILE A 335 21.31 -17.83 1.73
CA ILE A 335 20.94 -18.70 0.63
C ILE A 335 20.85 -20.18 1.02
N ASN A 336 21.67 -20.65 1.96
CA ASN A 336 21.71 -22.05 2.37
C ASN A 336 20.58 -22.42 3.34
N ASN A 337 19.97 -21.42 3.98
CA ASN A 337 18.92 -21.59 5.00
C ASN A 337 17.59 -20.97 4.60
N VAL A 338 17.44 -20.54 3.35
CA VAL A 338 16.24 -19.84 2.88
C VAL A 338 14.97 -20.68 3.03
N ASP A 339 15.06 -21.99 2.83
CA ASP A 339 13.92 -22.92 3.00
C ASP A 339 13.45 -23.04 4.46
N LYS A 340 14.24 -22.57 5.43
CA LYS A 340 13.94 -22.60 6.88
C LYS A 340 13.68 -21.22 7.48
N SER A 341 13.64 -20.18 6.65
CA SER A 341 13.62 -18.78 7.09
C SER A 341 12.24 -18.22 7.44
N GLY A 342 11.18 -19.03 7.31
CA GLY A 342 9.79 -18.53 7.45
C GLY A 342 9.31 -17.78 6.20
N ALA A 343 9.96 -18.00 5.04
CA ALA A 343 9.47 -17.50 3.77
C ALA A 343 8.13 -18.14 3.43
N ILE A 344 7.20 -17.32 2.91
CA ILE A 344 5.89 -17.81 2.44
C ILE A 344 5.98 -18.49 1.07
N ALA A 345 7.04 -18.23 0.32
CA ALA A 345 7.40 -18.93 -0.90
C ALA A 345 8.91 -18.87 -1.12
N VAL A 346 9.46 -19.92 -1.71
CA VAL A 346 10.87 -20.00 -2.16
C VAL A 346 10.88 -20.51 -3.59
N TRP A 347 11.57 -19.80 -4.47
CA TRP A 347 11.66 -20.10 -5.91
C TRP A 347 13.11 -20.29 -6.33
N LYS A 348 13.37 -21.33 -7.11
CA LYS A 348 14.68 -21.64 -7.71
C LYS A 348 14.55 -21.67 -9.23
N SER A 349 15.58 -21.24 -9.93
CA SER A 349 15.59 -21.31 -11.41
C SER A 349 15.58 -22.75 -11.96
N SER A 350 15.87 -23.73 -11.11
CA SER A 350 15.85 -25.17 -11.40
C SER A 350 14.51 -25.83 -11.16
N ASP A 351 13.49 -25.12 -10.67
CA ASP A 351 12.16 -25.66 -10.43
C ASP A 351 11.52 -26.14 -11.74
N THR A 352 10.61 -27.10 -11.67
CA THR A 352 9.91 -27.64 -12.86
C THR A 352 9.08 -26.57 -13.58
N ASP A 353 8.51 -25.63 -12.81
CA ASP A 353 7.80 -24.45 -13.33
C ASP A 353 8.48 -23.19 -12.75
N PRO A 354 9.63 -22.79 -13.34
CA PRO A 354 10.44 -21.72 -12.77
C PRO A 354 9.71 -20.38 -12.80
N LYS A 355 9.69 -19.70 -11.66
CA LYS A 355 9.02 -18.40 -11.53
C LYS A 355 9.89 -17.24 -12.00
N PHE A 356 11.17 -17.49 -12.21
CA PHE A 356 12.13 -16.55 -12.76
C PHE A 356 13.20 -17.25 -13.59
N THR A 357 13.89 -16.48 -14.42
CA THR A 357 15.13 -16.86 -15.10
C THR A 357 16.28 -16.02 -14.57
N ALA A 358 17.46 -16.59 -14.47
CA ALA A 358 18.69 -15.89 -14.12
C ALA A 358 19.69 -15.99 -15.27
N THR A 359 20.04 -14.86 -15.85
CA THR A 359 21.03 -14.77 -16.95
C THR A 359 22.29 -14.09 -16.44
N TYR A 360 23.44 -14.72 -16.68
CA TYR A 360 24.74 -14.23 -16.26
C TYR A 360 25.59 -13.90 -17.49
N GLY A 361 26.26 -12.75 -17.47
CA GLY A 361 27.06 -12.25 -18.59
C GLY A 361 28.25 -11.42 -18.13
N LYS A 362 28.79 -10.66 -19.07
CA LYS A 362 29.85 -9.68 -18.85
C LYS A 362 29.55 -8.37 -19.58
N SER A 363 29.95 -7.27 -18.97
CA SER A 363 30.01 -5.95 -19.58
C SER A 363 31.42 -5.40 -19.40
N GLY A 364 32.26 -5.54 -20.43
CA GLY A 364 33.71 -5.36 -20.28
C GLY A 364 34.30 -6.37 -19.29
N ASP A 365 35.01 -5.87 -18.27
CA ASP A 365 35.61 -6.70 -17.21
C ASP A 365 34.62 -7.02 -16.05
N ALA A 366 33.47 -6.39 -16.04
CA ALA A 366 32.46 -6.58 -14.98
C ALA A 366 31.54 -7.76 -15.27
N SER A 367 31.22 -8.55 -14.25
CA SER A 367 30.20 -9.61 -14.34
C SER A 367 28.80 -9.00 -14.17
N THR A 368 27.85 -9.47 -14.97
CA THR A 368 26.45 -9.02 -14.93
C THR A 368 25.51 -10.16 -14.57
N MET A 369 24.42 -9.85 -13.91
CA MET A 369 23.32 -10.76 -13.62
C MET A 369 22.01 -10.05 -13.94
N LYS A 370 21.12 -10.72 -14.66
CA LYS A 370 19.73 -10.31 -14.85
C LYS A 370 18.82 -11.42 -14.34
N ILE A 371 17.95 -11.08 -13.40
CA ILE A 371 16.87 -11.93 -12.92
C ILE A 371 15.57 -11.37 -13.46
N GLU A 372 14.81 -12.18 -14.17
CA GLU A 372 13.58 -11.78 -14.84
C GLU A 372 12.44 -12.75 -14.49
N MET A 373 11.33 -12.21 -14.00
CA MET A 373 10.16 -13.03 -13.67
C MET A 373 9.56 -13.63 -14.94
N THR A 374 9.25 -14.92 -14.90
CA THR A 374 8.49 -15.60 -15.96
C THR A 374 7.02 -15.16 -15.89
N LYS A 375 6.22 -15.53 -16.92
CA LYS A 375 4.76 -15.34 -16.88
C LYS A 375 4.13 -16.01 -15.66
N ALA A 376 4.62 -17.20 -15.26
CA ALA A 376 4.14 -17.89 -14.08
C ALA A 376 4.51 -17.14 -12.80
N GLY A 377 5.72 -16.61 -12.70
CA GLY A 377 6.15 -15.77 -11.58
C GLY A 377 5.34 -14.48 -11.47
N LEU A 378 5.18 -13.74 -12.57
CA LEU A 378 4.35 -12.53 -12.60
C LEU A 378 2.90 -12.81 -12.20
N SER A 379 2.33 -13.92 -12.68
CA SER A 379 0.97 -14.32 -12.28
C SER A 379 0.85 -14.57 -10.78
N GLU A 380 1.86 -15.18 -10.16
CA GLU A 380 1.86 -15.41 -8.72
C GLU A 380 2.07 -14.12 -7.93
N LEU A 381 3.01 -13.24 -8.36
CA LEU A 381 3.23 -11.93 -7.72
C LEU A 381 1.94 -11.11 -7.71
N ASN A 382 1.27 -11.02 -8.85
CA ASN A 382 0.03 -10.25 -8.97
C ASN A 382 -1.14 -10.81 -8.14
N LYS A 383 -1.25 -12.15 -8.03
CA LYS A 383 -2.41 -12.78 -7.38
C LYS A 383 -2.25 -12.98 -5.87
N LYS A 384 -1.01 -13.20 -5.39
CA LYS A 384 -0.80 -13.71 -4.03
C LYS A 384 0.10 -12.84 -3.17
N TYR A 385 0.98 -12.03 -3.78
CA TYR A 385 2.10 -11.43 -3.04
C TYR A 385 2.12 -9.90 -3.10
N SER A 386 0.99 -9.27 -3.39
CA SER A 386 0.81 -7.82 -3.24
C SER A 386 1.25 -7.37 -1.83
N ASP A 387 1.97 -6.25 -1.75
CA ASP A 387 2.49 -5.67 -0.49
C ASP A 387 3.51 -6.54 0.28
N LYS A 388 3.96 -7.66 -0.28
CA LYS A 388 4.96 -8.53 0.34
C LYS A 388 6.39 -8.11 -0.03
N TYR A 389 7.37 -8.71 0.66
CA TYR A 389 8.78 -8.51 0.36
C TYR A 389 9.29 -9.65 -0.49
N ILE A 390 9.77 -9.32 -1.70
CA ILE A 390 10.52 -10.24 -2.56
C ILE A 390 12.01 -10.05 -2.32
N VAL A 391 12.72 -11.13 -2.03
CA VAL A 391 14.14 -11.09 -1.71
C VAL A 391 14.90 -12.05 -2.60
N VAL A 392 15.95 -11.53 -3.25
CA VAL A 392 16.88 -12.33 -4.05
C VAL A 392 18.14 -12.54 -3.24
N TYR A 393 18.49 -13.79 -2.97
CA TYR A 393 19.76 -14.19 -2.37
C TYR A 393 20.70 -14.75 -3.43
N TYR A 394 21.98 -14.38 -3.40
CA TYR A 394 23.01 -14.91 -4.27
C TYR A 394 24.39 -14.75 -3.66
N LEU A 395 25.33 -15.60 -4.10
CA LEU A 395 26.73 -15.55 -3.71
C LEU A 395 27.61 -14.93 -4.80
N SER A 396 28.68 -14.29 -4.37
CA SER A 396 29.76 -13.89 -5.26
C SER A 396 31.12 -14.33 -4.74
N LEU A 397 32.08 -14.45 -5.65
CA LEU A 397 33.47 -14.79 -5.36
C LEU A 397 34.38 -13.63 -5.80
N ILE A 398 35.37 -13.32 -4.96
CA ILE A 398 36.35 -12.28 -5.20
C ILE A 398 37.61 -12.88 -5.80
N HIS A 399 38.01 -12.41 -7.00
CA HIS A 399 39.20 -12.84 -7.74
C HIS A 399 40.30 -11.78 -7.76
N ILE A 400 40.21 -10.70 -7.00
CA ILE A 400 41.19 -9.62 -7.06
C ILE A 400 42.54 -10.14 -6.66
N SER A 401 43.50 -10.18 -7.60
CA SER A 401 44.91 -10.34 -7.29
C SER A 401 45.46 -8.98 -6.91
N GLU A 402 46.13 -8.84 -5.78
CA GLU A 402 46.94 -7.67 -5.52
C GLU A 402 47.88 -7.42 -6.72
N PRO A 403 48.05 -6.15 -7.15
CA PRO A 403 49.08 -5.83 -8.09
C PRO A 403 50.40 -6.30 -7.48
N THR A 404 51.07 -7.24 -8.13
CA THR A 404 52.42 -7.69 -7.77
C THR A 404 53.29 -6.42 -7.73
N ARG A 405 53.57 -5.89 -6.52
CA ARG A 405 54.67 -4.94 -6.35
C ARG A 405 55.94 -5.63 -6.75
N HIS A 406 56.42 -5.41 -7.97
CA HIS A 406 57.79 -5.69 -8.30
C HIS A 406 58.66 -4.79 -7.39
N LEU A 407 59.15 -5.39 -6.28
CA LEU A 407 60.28 -4.85 -5.55
C LEU A 407 61.46 -4.85 -6.51
N ARG A 408 61.78 -3.67 -7.03
CA ARG A 408 63.09 -3.46 -7.67
C ARG A 408 64.14 -3.26 -6.59
#